data_cff901aea4956c1a752bf4ec662ec40c
#
_entry.id   cff901aea4956c1a752bf4ec662ec40c
#
_cell.length_a   1.000
_cell.length_b   1.000
_cell.length_c   1.000
_cell.angle_alpha   90.00
_cell.angle_beta   90.00
_cell.angle_gamma   90.00
#
_symmetry.space_group_name_H-M   'P 1'
#
loop_
_entity.id
_entity.type
_entity.pdbx_description
1 polymer ?
#
loop_
_entity_poly.entity_id
_entity_poly.type
_entity_poly.pdbx_seq_one_letter_code
_entity_poly.pdbx_strand_id
1 'polypeptide(L)'
;MERVRIAALFADKEQYGGASVTVCGWAKNIRDMKTFGFIELNDGSCFRNLQVVMDANSLSNYKEIAAQNVGAALIVRGTVVLTPEAKQPLEVKAAEIEVEGASSPDYPLQKKRHSVEYLRTIQHLRPRTNLFSAAFRVRSAAAYAVHEFFQSRGFVYVNTPIITGSDCEGAGEMFQVTTLDLENPPRTPDGKVDYSKDFFGKKTSLTVSGQLNAENFAMAFGDVYTFGPTFRAENSNTARHAAEFWMIEPEMAFCDLDGDLEVMEAMVKHIIRRVMERCPDDLAFFNSFVDKGLLERLQHVESSDFGRVTYTEAVKLLKESGQKFDYPVEWGIDLQTEHERYLTEQIFKRPVFVTDYPQEIKAFYMRLNDDGKTVAAADCLVPGIGEIIGGSQREERLDVLTERIEELGLDPKDYWWYLDLRRYGGVKHSGFGLGFERLVMYLTGISNIRDVLPFPRTTGSADF
;
A
#
# COMPACT_ATOMS: atom_id res chain seq x y z
N MET A 1 4.87 1.45 -33.76
CA MET A 1 5.39 2.82 -33.63
C MET A 1 6.36 2.85 -32.46
N GLU A 2 7.59 3.23 -32.70
CA GLU A 2 8.56 3.45 -31.64
C GLU A 2 8.33 4.82 -31.03
N ARG A 3 8.02 4.86 -29.69
CA ARG A 3 7.78 6.10 -28.96
C ARG A 3 8.77 6.24 -27.81
N VAL A 4 9.20 7.47 -27.53
CA VAL A 4 10.03 7.79 -26.36
C VAL A 4 9.11 8.25 -25.20
N ARG A 5 9.35 7.74 -23.99
CA ARG A 5 8.65 8.18 -22.79
C ARG A 5 9.15 9.56 -22.35
N ILE A 6 8.25 10.39 -21.87
CA ILE A 6 8.60 11.72 -21.34
C ILE A 6 9.61 11.63 -20.18
N ALA A 7 9.48 10.62 -19.32
CA ALA A 7 10.45 10.35 -18.25
C ALA A 7 11.88 10.14 -18.80
N ALA A 8 12.04 9.41 -19.91
CA ALA A 8 13.35 9.17 -20.51
C ALA A 8 13.96 10.45 -21.09
N LEU A 9 13.13 11.31 -21.71
CA LEU A 9 13.59 12.61 -22.21
C LEU A 9 14.16 13.49 -21.09
N PHE A 10 13.54 13.48 -19.91
CA PHE A 10 14.02 14.24 -18.77
C PHE A 10 15.26 13.62 -18.10
N ALA A 11 15.33 12.28 -18.04
CA ALA A 11 16.45 11.57 -17.45
C ALA A 11 17.74 11.72 -18.28
N ASP A 12 17.62 11.55 -19.60
CA ASP A 12 18.77 11.50 -20.52
C ASP A 12 18.75 12.70 -21.51
N LYS A 13 18.38 13.88 -21.02
CA LYS A 13 18.12 15.08 -21.84
C LYS A 13 19.26 15.43 -22.80
N GLU A 14 20.51 15.26 -22.37
CA GLU A 14 21.69 15.56 -23.19
C GLU A 14 21.79 14.60 -24.41
N GLN A 15 21.41 13.35 -24.24
CA GLN A 15 21.38 12.35 -25.31
C GLN A 15 20.31 12.67 -26.36
N TYR A 16 19.17 13.22 -25.90
CA TYR A 16 18.06 13.54 -26.77
C TYR A 16 18.13 14.94 -27.41
N GLY A 17 19.01 15.81 -26.93
CA GLY A 17 19.17 17.18 -27.46
C GLY A 17 19.45 17.18 -28.97
N GLY A 18 18.57 17.81 -29.76
CA GLY A 18 18.64 17.80 -31.24
C GLY A 18 18.07 16.56 -31.91
N ALA A 19 17.70 15.51 -31.18
CA ALA A 19 17.15 14.31 -31.75
C ALA A 19 15.69 14.49 -32.20
N SER A 20 15.31 13.79 -33.27
CA SER A 20 13.91 13.64 -33.68
C SER A 20 13.27 12.53 -32.87
N VAL A 21 12.12 12.81 -32.24
CA VAL A 21 11.42 11.88 -31.35
C VAL A 21 9.93 11.82 -31.69
N THR A 22 9.32 10.69 -31.35
CA THR A 22 7.86 10.55 -31.27
C THR A 22 7.47 10.41 -29.82
N VAL A 23 6.60 11.31 -29.33
CA VAL A 23 6.01 11.25 -27.99
C VAL A 23 4.50 11.18 -28.11
N CYS A 24 3.87 10.38 -27.24
CA CYS A 24 2.42 10.21 -27.19
C CYS A 24 1.95 10.55 -25.77
N GLY A 25 0.81 11.22 -25.65
CA GLY A 25 0.29 11.57 -24.32
C GLY A 25 -1.01 12.35 -24.39
N TRP A 26 -1.44 12.82 -23.25
CA TRP A 26 -2.65 13.60 -23.09
C TRP A 26 -2.34 15.07 -22.81
N ALA A 27 -3.05 15.96 -23.53
CA ALA A 27 -2.92 17.40 -23.31
C ALA A 27 -3.46 17.80 -21.93
N LYS A 28 -2.58 18.33 -21.08
CA LYS A 28 -2.93 18.94 -19.79
C LYS A 28 -3.31 20.41 -19.95
N ASN A 29 -2.76 21.05 -20.97
CA ASN A 29 -3.00 22.44 -21.30
C ASN A 29 -2.66 22.68 -22.77
N ILE A 30 -3.45 23.54 -23.45
CA ILE A 30 -3.16 24.03 -24.80
C ILE A 30 -3.30 25.56 -24.74
N ARG A 31 -2.29 26.27 -25.20
CA ARG A 31 -2.27 27.75 -25.27
C ARG A 31 -2.01 28.18 -26.70
N ASP A 32 -3.01 28.79 -27.32
CA ASP A 32 -2.93 29.36 -28.65
C ASP A 32 -2.49 30.84 -28.56
N MET A 33 -1.40 31.18 -29.24
CA MET A 33 -0.87 32.56 -29.39
C MET A 33 -1.05 33.07 -30.83
N LYS A 34 -1.91 32.44 -31.63
CA LYS A 34 -2.28 32.71 -33.02
C LYS A 34 -1.22 32.33 -34.06
N THR A 35 0.04 32.70 -33.89
CA THR A 35 1.16 32.35 -34.79
C THR A 35 1.98 31.19 -34.29
N PHE A 36 1.95 30.94 -33.01
CA PHE A 36 2.56 29.81 -32.35
C PHE A 36 1.73 29.39 -31.11
N GLY A 37 2.01 28.27 -30.52
CA GLY A 37 1.30 27.80 -29.35
C GLY A 37 2.11 26.79 -28.55
N PHE A 38 1.58 26.42 -27.38
CA PHE A 38 2.20 25.48 -26.47
C PHE A 38 1.20 24.44 -26.02
N ILE A 39 1.65 23.17 -25.97
CA ILE A 39 0.94 22.08 -25.34
C ILE A 39 1.75 21.59 -24.15
N GLU A 40 1.11 21.46 -22.99
CA GLU A 40 1.64 20.68 -21.88
C GLU A 40 1.16 19.24 -22.04
N LEU A 41 2.06 18.35 -22.47
CA LEU A 41 1.77 16.94 -22.74
C LEU A 41 2.27 16.08 -21.59
N ASN A 42 1.46 15.11 -21.16
CA ASN A 42 1.85 14.12 -20.15
C ASN A 42 1.47 12.71 -20.60
N ASP A 43 2.41 11.78 -20.51
CA ASP A 43 2.25 10.36 -20.88
C ASP A 43 2.07 9.43 -19.67
N GLY A 44 2.02 9.98 -18.46
CA GLY A 44 1.90 9.24 -17.21
C GLY A 44 3.23 8.66 -16.67
N SER A 45 4.30 8.71 -17.46
CA SER A 45 5.59 8.10 -17.07
C SER A 45 6.34 8.85 -15.97
N CYS A 46 6.05 10.15 -15.78
CA CYS A 46 6.61 10.99 -14.71
C CYS A 46 5.63 12.09 -14.30
N PHE A 47 5.97 12.81 -13.24
CA PHE A 47 5.16 13.92 -12.74
C PHE A 47 5.18 15.13 -13.68
N ARG A 48 6.32 15.38 -14.33
CA ARG A 48 6.55 16.55 -15.20
C ARG A 48 5.75 16.45 -16.49
N ASN A 49 5.22 17.60 -16.93
CA ASN A 49 4.67 17.73 -18.28
C ASN A 49 5.76 18.14 -19.26
N LEU A 50 5.72 17.60 -20.46
CA LEU A 50 6.56 18.01 -21.58
C LEU A 50 5.94 19.22 -22.25
N GLN A 51 6.70 20.29 -22.45
CA GLN A 51 6.27 21.40 -23.32
C GLN A 51 6.49 21.03 -24.78
N VAL A 52 5.42 21.10 -25.56
CA VAL A 52 5.46 20.99 -27.03
C VAL A 52 5.20 22.36 -27.62
N VAL A 53 6.10 22.83 -28.48
CA VAL A 53 5.96 24.09 -29.22
C VAL A 53 5.36 23.83 -30.57
N MET A 54 4.26 24.53 -30.87
CA MET A 54 3.56 24.51 -32.17
C MET A 54 3.84 25.82 -32.91
N ASP A 55 4.12 25.72 -34.22
CA ASP A 55 4.24 26.88 -35.10
C ASP A 55 3.18 26.79 -36.20
N ALA A 56 2.35 27.85 -36.34
CA ALA A 56 1.28 27.91 -37.34
C ALA A 56 1.77 27.89 -38.79
N ASN A 57 3.04 28.27 -39.02
CA ASN A 57 3.62 28.25 -40.37
C ASN A 57 4.13 26.87 -40.76
N SER A 58 4.41 26.00 -39.79
CA SER A 58 4.95 24.65 -40.05
C SER A 58 3.93 23.53 -39.90
N LEU A 59 2.89 23.71 -39.07
CA LEU A 59 1.85 22.72 -38.80
C LEU A 59 0.60 22.98 -39.69
N SER A 60 0.34 22.13 -40.66
CA SER A 60 -0.83 22.25 -41.54
C SER A 60 -2.17 22.23 -40.80
N ASN A 61 -2.24 21.51 -39.68
CA ASN A 61 -3.43 21.37 -38.84
C ASN A 61 -3.37 22.18 -37.53
N TYR A 62 -2.57 23.25 -37.49
CA TYR A 62 -2.39 24.09 -36.27
C TYR A 62 -3.73 24.49 -35.64
N LYS A 63 -4.71 24.94 -36.43
CA LYS A 63 -6.00 25.40 -35.90
C LYS A 63 -6.83 24.25 -35.29
N GLU A 64 -6.74 23.05 -35.87
CA GLU A 64 -7.36 21.85 -35.32
C GLU A 64 -6.77 21.50 -33.97
N ILE A 65 -5.43 21.51 -33.84
CA ILE A 65 -4.74 21.21 -32.60
C ILE A 65 -5.00 22.28 -31.54
N ALA A 66 -4.95 23.56 -31.91
CA ALA A 66 -5.22 24.68 -31.01
C ALA A 66 -6.65 24.67 -30.45
N ALA A 67 -7.61 24.07 -31.16
CA ALA A 67 -9.00 23.94 -30.77
C ALA A 67 -9.29 22.69 -29.91
N GLN A 68 -8.30 21.82 -29.67
CA GLN A 68 -8.50 20.62 -28.85
C GLN A 68 -8.71 20.98 -27.37
N ASN A 69 -9.54 20.16 -26.69
CA ASN A 69 -9.79 20.29 -25.26
C ASN A 69 -8.69 19.59 -24.44
N VAL A 70 -8.60 19.99 -23.18
CA VAL A 70 -7.82 19.25 -22.16
C VAL A 70 -8.26 17.79 -22.13
N GLY A 71 -7.29 16.89 -22.05
CA GLY A 71 -7.53 15.45 -22.08
C GLY A 71 -7.47 14.81 -23.48
N ALA A 72 -7.35 15.60 -24.54
CA ALA A 72 -7.13 15.06 -25.89
C ALA A 72 -5.84 14.24 -25.95
N ALA A 73 -5.89 13.08 -26.58
CA ALA A 73 -4.75 12.21 -26.82
C ALA A 73 -4.03 12.63 -28.12
N LEU A 74 -2.73 12.87 -28.03
CA LEU A 74 -1.93 13.40 -29.12
C LEU A 74 -0.69 12.53 -29.37
N ILE A 75 -0.35 12.39 -30.65
CA ILE A 75 0.94 11.86 -31.10
C ILE A 75 1.72 13.04 -31.69
N VAL A 76 2.88 13.33 -31.09
CA VAL A 76 3.75 14.44 -31.47
C VAL A 76 5.04 13.91 -32.02
N ARG A 77 5.39 14.30 -33.25
CA ARG A 77 6.68 14.06 -33.88
C ARG A 77 7.42 15.40 -33.99
N GLY A 78 8.64 15.46 -33.49
CA GLY A 78 9.37 16.73 -33.46
C GLY A 78 10.80 16.57 -32.95
N THR A 79 11.48 17.71 -32.87
CA THR A 79 12.88 17.79 -32.43
C THR A 79 12.95 18.25 -30.97
N VAL A 80 13.74 17.55 -30.16
CA VAL A 80 14.03 17.96 -28.77
C VAL A 80 14.98 19.17 -28.78
N VAL A 81 14.57 20.22 -28.10
CA VAL A 81 15.38 21.45 -27.93
C VAL A 81 15.72 21.60 -26.44
N LEU A 82 16.98 21.68 -26.12
CA LEU A 82 17.43 21.95 -24.74
C LEU A 82 17.21 23.43 -24.44
N THR A 83 16.66 23.72 -23.27
CA THR A 83 16.31 25.07 -22.81
C THR A 83 16.86 25.30 -21.40
N PRO A 84 18.21 25.32 -21.20
CA PRO A 84 18.84 25.35 -19.88
C PRO A 84 18.50 26.60 -19.08
N GLU A 85 18.21 27.72 -19.76
CA GLU A 85 17.87 28.99 -19.12
C GLU A 85 16.37 29.14 -18.83
N ALA A 86 15.52 28.19 -19.30
CA ALA A 86 14.08 28.21 -19.08
C ALA A 86 13.70 27.44 -17.81
N LYS A 87 12.44 27.63 -17.37
CA LYS A 87 11.88 26.89 -16.22
C LYS A 87 11.93 25.38 -16.41
N GLN A 88 11.73 24.92 -17.66
CA GLN A 88 11.88 23.51 -18.04
C GLN A 88 13.20 23.32 -18.81
N PRO A 89 13.90 22.19 -18.60
CA PRO A 89 15.23 21.97 -19.18
C PRO A 89 15.20 21.62 -20.66
N LEU A 90 14.03 21.24 -21.20
CA LEU A 90 13.85 20.89 -22.61
C LEU A 90 12.40 21.09 -23.06
N GLU A 91 12.21 21.20 -24.36
CA GLU A 91 10.92 21.19 -25.04
C GLU A 91 10.99 20.39 -26.36
N VAL A 92 9.85 20.04 -26.92
CA VAL A 92 9.78 19.45 -28.28
C VAL A 92 9.21 20.47 -29.24
N LYS A 93 9.97 20.84 -30.26
CA LYS A 93 9.49 21.61 -31.40
C LYS A 93 8.78 20.66 -32.37
N ALA A 94 7.45 20.75 -32.43
CA ALA A 94 6.66 19.86 -33.25
C ALA A 94 6.84 20.10 -34.73
N ALA A 95 7.07 19.03 -35.47
CA ALA A 95 7.02 18.99 -36.94
C ALA A 95 5.67 18.45 -37.42
N GLU A 96 5.05 17.53 -36.63
CA GLU A 96 3.75 16.92 -36.90
C GLU A 96 3.05 16.64 -35.59
N ILE A 97 1.74 16.89 -35.54
CA ILE A 97 0.87 16.53 -34.42
C ILE A 97 -0.39 15.87 -34.99
N GLU A 98 -0.68 14.68 -34.49
CA GLU A 98 -1.86 13.90 -34.81
C GLU A 98 -2.79 13.84 -33.61
N VAL A 99 -4.10 14.03 -33.82
CA VAL A 99 -5.12 13.82 -32.78
C VAL A 99 -5.53 12.36 -32.84
N GLU A 100 -4.99 11.55 -31.94
CA GLU A 100 -5.37 10.14 -31.80
C GLU A 100 -6.77 9.98 -31.19
N GLY A 101 -7.12 10.86 -30.24
CA GLY A 101 -8.43 10.88 -29.62
C GLY A 101 -8.79 12.28 -29.12
N ALA A 102 -9.85 12.85 -29.67
CA ALA A 102 -10.37 14.14 -29.21
C ALA A 102 -11.01 14.02 -27.82
N SER A 103 -10.97 15.11 -27.04
CA SER A 103 -11.65 15.19 -25.75
C SER A 103 -12.92 16.03 -25.89
N SER A 104 -14.04 15.52 -25.36
CA SER A 104 -15.32 16.22 -25.38
C SER A 104 -15.28 17.49 -24.51
N PRO A 105 -16.03 18.55 -24.86
CA PRO A 105 -16.10 19.79 -24.06
C PRO A 105 -16.62 19.59 -22.63
N ASP A 106 -17.38 18.53 -22.37
CA ASP A 106 -17.92 18.16 -21.06
C ASP A 106 -16.94 17.35 -20.21
N TYR A 107 -15.68 17.18 -20.65
CA TYR A 107 -14.64 16.51 -19.87
C TYR A 107 -14.56 17.09 -18.44
N PRO A 108 -14.77 16.26 -17.38
CA PRO A 108 -15.02 16.77 -16.05
C PRO A 108 -13.77 17.35 -15.37
N LEU A 109 -12.56 16.93 -15.78
CA LEU A 109 -11.31 17.41 -15.21
C LEU A 109 -10.79 18.67 -15.91
N GLN A 110 -11.57 19.75 -15.84
CA GLN A 110 -11.22 21.05 -16.37
C GLN A 110 -10.09 21.73 -15.54
N LYS A 111 -9.49 22.82 -16.07
CA LYS A 111 -8.45 23.62 -15.41
C LYS A 111 -8.95 24.35 -14.14
N LYS A 112 -9.38 23.60 -13.14
CA LYS A 112 -9.77 24.11 -11.83
C LYS A 112 -9.37 23.12 -10.76
N ARG A 113 -9.30 23.58 -9.53
CA ARG A 113 -9.08 22.67 -8.40
C ARG A 113 -10.33 21.82 -8.20
N HIS A 114 -10.15 20.51 -8.12
CA HIS A 114 -11.19 19.55 -7.78
C HIS A 114 -10.98 19.08 -6.35
N SER A 115 -12.07 18.93 -5.58
CA SER A 115 -11.99 18.33 -4.26
C SER A 115 -11.77 16.81 -4.37
N VAL A 116 -11.19 16.22 -3.35
CA VAL A 116 -10.95 14.77 -3.29
C VAL A 116 -12.27 14.01 -3.27
N GLU A 117 -13.30 14.54 -2.58
CA GLU A 117 -14.65 13.98 -2.52
C GLU A 117 -15.27 13.89 -3.93
N TYR A 118 -15.17 14.96 -4.71
CA TYR A 118 -15.62 14.94 -6.10
C TYR A 118 -14.85 13.90 -6.92
N LEU A 119 -13.52 13.82 -6.76
CA LEU A 119 -12.70 12.86 -7.50
C LEU A 119 -13.02 11.40 -7.15
N ARG A 120 -13.57 11.13 -5.96
CA ARG A 120 -14.09 9.81 -5.60
C ARG A 120 -15.34 9.43 -6.38
N THR A 121 -16.13 10.40 -6.86
CA THR A 121 -17.32 10.11 -7.70
C THR A 121 -16.98 9.81 -9.15
N ILE A 122 -15.72 10.08 -9.58
CA ILE A 122 -15.20 9.82 -10.93
C ILE A 122 -13.88 9.04 -10.87
N GLN A 123 -13.86 7.94 -10.12
CA GLN A 123 -12.65 7.16 -9.84
C GLN A 123 -11.90 6.73 -11.10
N HIS A 124 -12.63 6.41 -12.18
CA HIS A 124 -12.07 6.02 -13.49
C HIS A 124 -11.28 7.16 -14.19
N LEU A 125 -11.51 8.42 -13.83
CA LEU A 125 -10.78 9.58 -14.40
C LEU A 125 -9.78 10.21 -13.43
N ARG A 126 -9.92 9.99 -12.11
CA ARG A 126 -9.05 10.64 -11.12
C ARG A 126 -7.55 10.35 -11.29
N PRO A 127 -7.08 9.21 -11.89
CA PRO A 127 -5.67 9.01 -12.19
C PRO A 127 -5.06 10.06 -13.13
N ARG A 128 -5.89 10.80 -13.87
CA ARG A 128 -5.46 11.89 -14.74
C ARG A 128 -5.13 13.18 -13.98
N THR A 129 -5.42 13.27 -12.68
CA THR A 129 -5.05 14.43 -11.83
C THR A 129 -3.63 14.30 -11.30
N ASN A 130 -3.00 15.42 -10.94
CA ASN A 130 -1.64 15.39 -10.39
C ASN A 130 -1.56 14.59 -9.08
N LEU A 131 -2.54 14.76 -8.19
CA LEU A 131 -2.60 14.06 -6.90
C LEU A 131 -2.61 12.53 -7.09
N PHE A 132 -3.55 12.03 -7.88
CA PHE A 132 -3.73 10.58 -8.03
C PHE A 132 -2.69 9.95 -8.97
N SER A 133 -2.24 10.66 -10.00
CA SER A 133 -1.14 10.15 -10.83
C SER A 133 0.15 9.99 -10.02
N ALA A 134 0.45 10.95 -9.13
CA ALA A 134 1.59 10.85 -8.21
C ALA A 134 1.39 9.71 -7.21
N ALA A 135 0.22 9.60 -6.58
CA ALA A 135 -0.09 8.53 -5.62
C ALA A 135 0.10 7.14 -6.23
N PHE A 136 -0.38 6.93 -7.45
CA PHE A 136 -0.28 5.62 -8.09
C PHE A 136 1.12 5.31 -8.67
N ARG A 137 1.93 6.32 -9.02
CA ARG A 137 3.36 6.09 -9.32
C ARG A 137 4.13 5.70 -8.06
N VAL A 138 3.91 6.40 -6.94
CA VAL A 138 4.50 6.03 -5.63
C VAL A 138 4.06 4.62 -5.22
N ARG A 139 2.75 4.30 -5.34
CA ARG A 139 2.24 2.94 -5.07
C ARG A 139 2.95 1.88 -5.92
N SER A 140 3.12 2.13 -7.21
CA SER A 140 3.82 1.22 -8.13
C SER A 140 5.29 1.04 -7.76
N ALA A 141 5.99 2.14 -7.44
CA ALA A 141 7.40 2.09 -7.02
C ALA A 141 7.57 1.36 -5.68
N ALA A 142 6.67 1.58 -4.72
CA ALA A 142 6.67 0.90 -3.44
C ALA A 142 6.42 -0.62 -3.60
N ALA A 143 5.46 -1.02 -4.44
CA ALA A 143 5.19 -2.44 -4.71
C ALA A 143 6.42 -3.15 -5.30
N TYR A 144 7.11 -2.52 -6.25
CA TYR A 144 8.35 -3.05 -6.79
C TYR A 144 9.45 -3.13 -5.72
N ALA A 145 9.59 -2.11 -4.88
CA ALA A 145 10.60 -2.09 -3.81
C ALA A 145 10.38 -3.21 -2.78
N VAL A 146 9.12 -3.60 -2.50
CA VAL A 146 8.80 -4.76 -1.67
C VAL A 146 9.37 -6.04 -2.29
N HIS A 147 9.07 -6.30 -3.56
CA HIS A 147 9.59 -7.48 -4.25
C HIS A 147 11.12 -7.44 -4.36
N GLU A 148 11.72 -6.29 -4.67
CA GLU A 148 13.17 -6.11 -4.72
C GLU A 148 13.84 -6.45 -3.39
N PHE A 149 13.27 -5.98 -2.26
CA PHE A 149 13.77 -6.25 -0.92
C PHE A 149 13.84 -7.74 -0.60
N PHE A 150 12.71 -8.43 -0.74
CA PHE A 150 12.62 -9.84 -0.40
C PHE A 150 13.40 -10.74 -1.37
N GLN A 151 13.25 -10.52 -2.69
CA GLN A 151 13.92 -11.33 -3.70
C GLN A 151 15.45 -11.19 -3.62
N SER A 152 15.98 -10.00 -3.36
CA SER A 152 17.43 -9.78 -3.22
C SER A 152 18.02 -10.45 -1.97
N ARG A 153 17.18 -10.82 -1.00
CA ARG A 153 17.54 -11.55 0.22
C ARG A 153 17.28 -13.05 0.15
N GLY A 154 16.81 -13.55 -1.00
CA GLY A 154 16.57 -14.98 -1.22
C GLY A 154 15.22 -15.49 -0.75
N PHE A 155 14.31 -14.61 -0.34
CA PHE A 155 12.95 -15.01 0.03
C PHE A 155 12.18 -15.54 -1.18
N VAL A 156 11.38 -16.58 -0.96
CA VAL A 156 10.50 -17.13 -1.98
C VAL A 156 9.13 -16.46 -1.90
N TYR A 157 8.66 -15.92 -3.03
CA TYR A 157 7.31 -15.36 -3.14
C TYR A 157 6.27 -16.48 -3.25
N VAL A 158 5.26 -16.46 -2.36
CA VAL A 158 4.20 -17.46 -2.29
C VAL A 158 2.83 -16.84 -2.51
N ASN A 159 2.03 -17.43 -3.37
CA ASN A 159 0.62 -17.05 -3.56
C ASN A 159 -0.25 -17.91 -2.65
N THR A 160 -0.78 -17.33 -1.59
CA THR A 160 -1.71 -17.98 -0.68
C THR A 160 -3.15 -17.89 -1.20
N PRO A 161 -4.04 -18.83 -0.82
CA PRO A 161 -5.42 -18.84 -1.29
C PRO A 161 -6.19 -17.60 -0.84
N ILE A 162 -6.95 -16.99 -1.76
CA ILE A 162 -7.88 -15.89 -1.46
C ILE A 162 -9.17 -16.44 -0.84
N ILE A 163 -9.63 -17.62 -1.27
CA ILE A 163 -10.78 -18.32 -0.71
C ILE A 163 -10.28 -19.34 0.31
N THR A 164 -10.77 -19.24 1.53
CA THR A 164 -10.34 -20.07 2.65
C THR A 164 -11.52 -20.69 3.39
N GLY A 165 -11.28 -21.85 4.02
CA GLY A 165 -12.21 -22.48 4.97
C GLY A 165 -11.81 -22.26 6.43
N SER A 166 -10.75 -21.47 6.72
CA SER A 166 -10.25 -21.20 8.06
C SER A 166 -10.15 -19.71 8.33
N ASP A 167 -10.32 -19.29 9.57
CA ASP A 167 -10.12 -17.91 10.04
C ASP A 167 -8.74 -17.79 10.67
N CYS A 168 -7.87 -16.99 10.06
CA CYS A 168 -6.50 -16.76 10.53
C CYS A 168 -6.46 -15.99 11.86
N GLU A 169 -7.37 -15.06 12.07
CA GLU A 169 -7.36 -14.18 13.25
C GLU A 169 -8.31 -14.70 14.37
N GLY A 170 -9.21 -15.65 14.04
CA GLY A 170 -10.13 -16.27 15.00
C GLY A 170 -11.30 -15.37 15.45
N ALA A 171 -11.43 -14.18 14.92
CA ALA A 171 -12.47 -13.21 15.27
C ALA A 171 -12.86 -12.29 14.09
N GLY A 172 -12.38 -12.59 12.89
CA GLY A 172 -12.57 -11.73 11.72
C GLY A 172 -13.99 -11.76 11.19
N GLU A 173 -14.58 -10.61 10.92
CA GLU A 173 -15.76 -10.50 10.08
C GLU A 173 -15.36 -10.78 8.63
N MET A 174 -15.63 -12.01 8.16
CA MET A 174 -15.24 -12.48 6.83
C MET A 174 -16.37 -12.36 5.83
N PHE A 175 -16.07 -11.94 4.61
CA PHE A 175 -17.00 -12.06 3.48
C PHE A 175 -17.17 -13.53 3.11
N GLN A 176 -18.42 -14.02 3.14
CA GLN A 176 -18.72 -15.38 2.73
C GLN A 176 -18.66 -15.52 1.21
N VAL A 177 -18.05 -16.62 0.74
CA VAL A 177 -18.05 -17.03 -0.66
C VAL A 177 -18.97 -18.24 -0.80
N THR A 178 -20.01 -18.12 -1.63
CA THR A 178 -20.99 -19.17 -1.84
C THR A 178 -21.59 -19.12 -3.24
N THR A 179 -21.96 -20.28 -3.79
CA THR A 179 -22.73 -20.43 -5.02
C THR A 179 -24.18 -20.88 -4.74
N LEU A 180 -24.56 -21.02 -3.47
CA LEU A 180 -25.92 -21.33 -3.09
C LEU A 180 -26.86 -20.19 -3.42
N ASP A 181 -28.10 -20.53 -3.79
CA ASP A 181 -29.18 -19.56 -3.90
C ASP A 181 -29.50 -18.96 -2.51
N LEU A 182 -29.30 -17.66 -2.35
CA LEU A 182 -29.51 -16.97 -1.09
C LEU A 182 -31.00 -16.81 -0.74
N GLU A 183 -31.90 -16.85 -1.73
CA GLU A 183 -33.35 -16.78 -1.49
C GLU A 183 -33.90 -18.11 -1.02
N ASN A 184 -33.33 -19.24 -1.51
CA ASN A 184 -33.79 -20.57 -1.18
C ASN A 184 -32.64 -21.56 -1.00
N PRO A 185 -31.77 -21.38 0.03
CA PRO A 185 -30.61 -22.25 0.23
C PRO A 185 -31.06 -23.65 0.67
N PRO A 186 -30.36 -24.72 0.25
CA PRO A 186 -30.59 -26.05 0.76
C PRO A 186 -30.36 -26.10 2.28
N ARG A 187 -31.18 -26.87 2.98
CA ARG A 187 -31.13 -26.94 4.43
C ARG A 187 -30.94 -28.39 4.93
N THR A 188 -30.23 -28.48 6.05
CA THR A 188 -30.08 -29.71 6.82
C THR A 188 -31.39 -30.01 7.58
N PRO A 189 -31.59 -31.24 8.09
CA PRO A 189 -32.78 -31.62 8.85
C PRO A 189 -33.05 -30.75 10.08
N ASP A 190 -32.03 -30.12 10.67
CA ASP A 190 -32.13 -29.17 11.78
C ASP A 190 -32.35 -27.72 11.33
N GLY A 191 -32.60 -27.48 10.05
CA GLY A 191 -32.99 -26.20 9.47
C GLY A 191 -31.84 -25.25 9.14
N LYS A 192 -30.57 -25.62 9.39
CA LYS A 192 -29.40 -24.82 9.02
C LYS A 192 -29.12 -24.91 7.51
N VAL A 193 -28.34 -23.96 6.99
CA VAL A 193 -27.88 -24.01 5.60
C VAL A 193 -26.98 -25.24 5.41
N ASP A 194 -27.27 -26.06 4.39
CA ASP A 194 -26.49 -27.24 4.05
C ASP A 194 -25.33 -26.88 3.10
N TYR A 195 -24.21 -26.47 3.66
CA TYR A 195 -22.99 -26.15 2.90
C TYR A 195 -22.34 -27.34 2.21
N SER A 196 -22.76 -28.61 2.50
CA SER A 196 -22.29 -29.77 1.73
C SER A 196 -22.75 -29.71 0.27
N LYS A 197 -23.74 -28.90 -0.05
CA LYS A 197 -24.27 -28.66 -1.39
C LYS A 197 -23.64 -27.44 -2.06
N ASP A 198 -22.81 -26.67 -1.36
CA ASP A 198 -22.08 -25.54 -1.93
C ASP A 198 -20.88 -26.01 -2.77
N PHE A 199 -20.30 -25.10 -3.56
CA PHE A 199 -19.23 -25.42 -4.51
C PHE A 199 -18.06 -26.17 -3.87
N PHE A 200 -17.60 -25.75 -2.69
CA PHE A 200 -16.48 -26.36 -1.97
C PHE A 200 -16.91 -27.46 -0.97
N GLY A 201 -18.19 -27.78 -0.89
CA GLY A 201 -18.73 -28.78 0.05
C GLY A 201 -18.63 -28.36 1.52
N LYS A 202 -18.32 -27.12 1.80
CA LYS A 202 -18.22 -26.51 3.13
C LYS A 202 -18.36 -25.00 3.04
N LYS A 203 -18.60 -24.33 4.19
CA LYS A 203 -18.59 -22.86 4.27
C LYS A 203 -17.19 -22.35 3.95
N THR A 204 -17.10 -21.36 3.05
CA THR A 204 -15.87 -20.69 2.68
C THR A 204 -16.03 -19.17 2.71
N SER A 205 -14.91 -18.47 2.84
CA SER A 205 -14.87 -17.01 2.96
C SER A 205 -13.67 -16.45 2.20
N LEU A 206 -13.67 -15.14 1.97
CA LEU A 206 -12.47 -14.41 1.54
C LEU A 206 -11.51 -14.30 2.72
N THR A 207 -10.21 -14.48 2.46
CA THR A 207 -9.17 -14.50 3.49
C THR A 207 -8.95 -13.14 4.14
N VAL A 208 -8.65 -13.12 5.43
CA VAL A 208 -8.21 -11.93 6.18
C VAL A 208 -6.69 -11.81 6.24
N SER A 209 -5.95 -12.90 5.92
CA SER A 209 -4.48 -12.96 5.93
C SER A 209 -4.00 -14.22 5.21
N GLY A 210 -2.84 -14.14 4.57
CA GLY A 210 -2.13 -15.27 3.99
C GLY A 210 -1.18 -15.99 4.94
N GLN A 211 -1.01 -15.51 6.18
CA GLN A 211 0.01 -15.94 7.14
C GLN A 211 0.03 -17.44 7.38
N LEU A 212 -1.07 -18.05 7.83
CA LEU A 212 -1.08 -19.47 8.20
C LEU A 212 -0.70 -20.38 7.04
N ASN A 213 -1.08 -20.02 5.80
CA ASN A 213 -0.68 -20.75 4.61
C ASN A 213 0.80 -20.48 4.25
N ALA A 214 1.31 -19.28 4.44
CA ALA A 214 2.71 -18.94 4.21
C ALA A 214 3.65 -19.69 5.17
N GLU A 215 3.26 -19.88 6.44
CA GLU A 215 4.03 -20.66 7.42
C GLU A 215 4.30 -22.11 6.93
N ASN A 216 3.38 -22.73 6.17
CA ASN A 216 3.61 -24.05 5.59
C ASN A 216 4.82 -24.03 4.62
N PHE A 217 4.95 -22.97 3.86
CA PHE A 217 6.04 -22.81 2.91
C PHE A 217 7.34 -22.41 3.61
N ALA A 218 7.27 -21.62 4.69
CA ALA A 218 8.43 -21.31 5.53
C ALA A 218 9.06 -22.59 6.12
N MET A 219 8.25 -23.57 6.53
CA MET A 219 8.74 -24.87 7.03
C MET A 219 9.42 -25.74 5.94
N ALA A 220 9.40 -25.32 4.68
CA ALA A 220 10.04 -26.02 3.58
C ALA A 220 11.12 -25.21 2.87
N PHE A 221 10.94 -23.90 2.76
CA PHE A 221 11.83 -23.00 2.00
C PHE A 221 12.66 -22.06 2.89
N GLY A 222 12.41 -22.01 4.20
CA GLY A 222 13.08 -21.12 5.14
C GLY A 222 12.43 -19.75 5.17
N ASP A 223 12.80 -18.89 4.22
CA ASP A 223 12.31 -17.51 4.15
C ASP A 223 11.33 -17.34 2.98
N VAL A 224 10.10 -16.95 3.30
CA VAL A 224 9.05 -16.75 2.30
C VAL A 224 8.33 -15.42 2.55
N TYR A 225 7.60 -14.94 1.55
CA TYR A 225 6.68 -13.82 1.73
C TYR A 225 5.46 -13.96 0.82
N THR A 226 4.34 -13.45 1.28
CA THR A 226 3.16 -13.21 0.45
C THR A 226 2.96 -11.70 0.27
N PHE A 227 2.46 -11.31 -0.87
CA PHE A 227 2.02 -9.95 -1.15
C PHE A 227 0.74 -10.06 -1.97
N GLY A 228 -0.39 -10.00 -1.30
CA GLY A 228 -1.67 -10.32 -1.89
C GLY A 228 -2.86 -9.61 -1.25
N PRO A 229 -4.03 -9.73 -1.89
CA PRO A 229 -5.26 -9.12 -1.40
C PRO A 229 -5.78 -9.83 -0.16
N THR A 230 -6.29 -9.05 0.79
CA THR A 230 -6.98 -9.48 1.99
C THR A 230 -8.28 -8.72 2.15
N PHE A 231 -9.23 -9.29 2.89
CA PHE A 231 -10.60 -8.81 2.96
C PHE A 231 -11.10 -8.82 4.40
N ARG A 232 -11.73 -7.71 4.81
CA ARG A 232 -12.39 -7.59 6.12
C ARG A 232 -13.76 -7.00 5.95
N ALA A 233 -14.79 -7.67 6.47
CA ALA A 233 -16.19 -7.25 6.37
C ALA A 233 -16.62 -6.30 7.51
N GLU A 234 -15.66 -5.71 8.21
CA GLU A 234 -15.90 -4.78 9.30
C GLU A 234 -16.74 -3.57 8.86
N ASN A 235 -17.82 -3.30 9.55
CA ASN A 235 -18.65 -2.12 9.30
C ASN A 235 -17.99 -0.86 9.88
N SER A 236 -16.88 -0.44 9.30
CA SER A 236 -16.12 0.72 9.73
C SER A 236 -16.00 1.78 8.62
N ASN A 237 -16.41 3.00 8.93
CA ASN A 237 -16.35 4.15 8.01
C ASN A 237 -15.20 5.11 8.30
N THR A 238 -14.11 4.65 8.91
CA THR A 238 -12.94 5.48 9.19
C THR A 238 -12.10 5.76 7.94
N ALA A 239 -11.19 6.70 8.03
CA ALA A 239 -10.24 7.03 6.97
C ALA A 239 -9.14 5.95 6.77
N ARG A 240 -9.08 4.94 7.64
CA ARG A 240 -8.02 3.92 7.68
C ARG A 240 -8.51 2.51 7.34
N HIS A 241 -9.83 2.31 7.14
CA HIS A 241 -10.42 1.01 6.85
C HIS A 241 -10.92 0.93 5.41
N ALA A 242 -10.56 -0.17 4.77
CA ALA A 242 -11.11 -0.62 3.49
C ALA A 242 -11.47 -2.10 3.60
N ALA A 243 -12.50 -2.52 2.90
CA ALA A 243 -12.95 -3.92 2.92
C ALA A 243 -12.04 -4.85 2.10
N GLU A 244 -11.29 -4.29 1.15
CA GLU A 244 -10.28 -4.95 0.33
C GLU A 244 -9.00 -4.12 0.36
N PHE A 245 -7.87 -4.74 0.71
CA PHE A 245 -6.56 -4.12 0.77
C PHE A 245 -5.47 -5.18 0.57
N TRP A 246 -4.22 -4.78 0.45
CA TRP A 246 -3.11 -5.69 0.21
C TRP A 246 -2.21 -5.80 1.44
N MET A 247 -1.83 -7.04 1.77
CA MET A 247 -0.89 -7.32 2.86
C MET A 247 0.44 -7.85 2.32
N ILE A 248 1.51 -7.44 2.98
CA ILE A 248 2.87 -7.95 2.82
C ILE A 248 3.14 -8.77 4.08
N GLU A 249 3.32 -10.08 3.93
CA GLU A 249 3.41 -11.00 5.06
C GLU A 249 4.56 -11.98 4.85
N PRO A 250 5.79 -11.65 5.30
CA PRO A 250 6.89 -12.60 5.34
C PRO A 250 6.78 -13.55 6.52
N GLU A 251 7.29 -14.78 6.32
CA GLU A 251 7.46 -15.79 7.36
C GLU A 251 8.85 -16.39 7.23
N MET A 252 9.60 -16.47 8.34
CA MET A 252 11.00 -16.83 8.38
C MET A 252 11.24 -17.96 9.37
N ALA A 253 11.68 -19.12 8.89
CA ALA A 253 12.06 -20.26 9.73
C ALA A 253 13.42 -19.99 10.42
N PHE A 254 13.65 -20.61 11.58
CA PHE A 254 14.85 -20.43 12.41
C PHE A 254 15.09 -18.99 12.84
N CYS A 255 14.06 -18.17 12.84
CA CYS A 255 14.08 -16.75 13.18
C CYS A 255 13.30 -16.52 14.48
N ASP A 256 13.88 -15.79 15.42
CA ASP A 256 13.20 -15.32 16.62
C ASP A 256 12.65 -13.90 16.46
N LEU A 257 12.08 -13.35 17.56
CA LEU A 257 11.53 -12.01 17.52
C LEU A 257 12.59 -10.96 17.17
N ASP A 258 13.81 -11.07 17.66
CA ASP A 258 14.86 -10.09 17.37
C ASP A 258 15.21 -10.06 15.87
N GLY A 259 15.34 -11.24 15.24
CA GLY A 259 15.54 -11.35 13.79
C GLY A 259 14.36 -10.78 12.99
N ASP A 260 13.14 -10.96 13.46
CA ASP A 260 11.94 -10.38 12.86
C ASP A 260 11.98 -8.84 12.86
N LEU A 261 12.34 -8.22 14.00
CA LEU A 261 12.51 -6.77 14.14
C LEU A 261 13.58 -6.22 13.18
N GLU A 262 14.69 -6.94 12.99
CA GLU A 262 15.76 -6.53 12.06
C GLU A 262 15.26 -6.51 10.60
N VAL A 263 14.47 -7.50 10.21
CA VAL A 263 13.89 -7.56 8.85
C VAL A 263 12.83 -6.47 8.65
N MET A 264 11.96 -6.22 9.66
CA MET A 264 10.99 -5.11 9.62
C MET A 264 11.67 -3.77 9.39
N GLU A 265 12.69 -3.44 10.21
CA GLU A 265 13.44 -2.19 10.10
C GLU A 265 14.11 -2.05 8.73
N ALA A 266 14.81 -3.09 8.29
CA ALA A 266 15.50 -3.10 7.01
C ALA A 266 14.54 -2.92 5.83
N MET A 267 13.36 -3.55 5.87
CA MET A 267 12.34 -3.43 4.83
C MET A 267 11.76 -2.02 4.76
N VAL A 268 11.37 -1.42 5.87
CA VAL A 268 10.83 -0.06 5.90
C VAL A 268 11.83 0.93 5.33
N LYS A 269 13.08 0.88 5.78
CA LYS A 269 14.16 1.74 5.28
C LYS A 269 14.42 1.55 3.78
N HIS A 270 14.45 0.30 3.32
CA HIS A 270 14.64 0.00 1.90
C HIS A 270 13.53 0.60 1.04
N ILE A 271 12.26 0.39 1.40
CA ILE A 271 11.12 0.90 0.63
C ILE A 271 11.14 2.43 0.58
N ILE A 272 11.36 3.10 1.71
CA ILE A 272 11.46 4.57 1.75
C ILE A 272 12.54 5.07 0.82
N ARG A 273 13.77 4.52 0.91
CA ARG A 273 14.91 4.88 0.06
C ARG A 273 14.58 4.71 -1.41
N ARG A 274 14.05 3.54 -1.80
CA ARG A 274 13.75 3.26 -3.21
C ARG A 274 12.65 4.15 -3.78
N VAL A 275 11.64 4.49 -2.98
CA VAL A 275 10.60 5.42 -3.41
C VAL A 275 11.15 6.85 -3.54
N MET A 276 12.00 7.30 -2.62
CA MET A 276 12.66 8.61 -2.72
C MET A 276 13.54 8.72 -3.97
N GLU A 277 14.26 7.65 -4.33
CA GLU A 277 15.08 7.59 -5.53
C GLU A 277 14.26 7.58 -6.83
N ARG A 278 13.13 6.85 -6.85
CA ARG A 278 12.34 6.62 -8.06
C ARG A 278 11.28 7.68 -8.34
N CYS A 279 10.77 8.33 -7.29
CA CYS A 279 9.63 9.25 -7.36
C CYS A 279 9.93 10.64 -6.73
N PRO A 280 11.11 11.27 -6.98
CA PRO A 280 11.49 12.50 -6.29
C PRO A 280 10.53 13.66 -6.57
N ASP A 281 10.07 13.82 -7.81
CA ASP A 281 9.13 14.90 -8.19
C ASP A 281 7.74 14.67 -7.59
N ASP A 282 7.27 13.41 -7.53
CA ASP A 282 6.00 13.05 -6.91
C ASP A 282 6.03 13.33 -5.40
N LEU A 283 7.12 12.96 -4.72
CA LEU A 283 7.28 13.22 -3.30
C LEU A 283 7.44 14.72 -3.00
N ALA A 284 8.13 15.47 -3.85
CA ALA A 284 8.21 16.93 -3.73
C ALA A 284 6.82 17.59 -3.86
N PHE A 285 5.97 17.06 -4.75
CA PHE A 285 4.57 17.49 -4.85
C PHE A 285 3.80 17.20 -3.55
N PHE A 286 3.88 15.99 -3.00
CA PHE A 286 3.22 15.65 -1.75
C PHE A 286 3.70 16.51 -0.59
N ASN A 287 5.01 16.70 -0.47
CA ASN A 287 5.59 17.56 0.57
C ASN A 287 5.12 19.01 0.48
N SER A 288 4.87 19.52 -0.73
CA SER A 288 4.45 20.91 -0.94
C SER A 288 2.95 21.14 -0.75
N PHE A 289 2.11 20.15 -1.14
CA PHE A 289 0.66 20.36 -1.29
C PHE A 289 -0.22 19.44 -0.43
N VAL A 290 0.33 18.35 0.13
CA VAL A 290 -0.43 17.38 0.92
C VAL A 290 0.03 17.37 2.37
N ASP A 291 1.32 17.17 2.63
CA ASP A 291 1.88 17.03 3.97
C ASP A 291 3.25 17.74 4.05
N LYS A 292 3.24 18.96 4.56
CA LYS A 292 4.46 19.74 4.78
C LYS A 292 5.31 19.09 5.87
N GLY A 293 6.49 18.62 5.52
CA GLY A 293 7.39 17.86 6.42
C GLY A 293 7.46 16.37 6.08
N LEU A 294 6.75 15.93 5.04
CA LEU A 294 6.79 14.55 4.57
C LEU A 294 8.23 14.06 4.29
N LEU A 295 8.98 14.82 3.50
CA LEU A 295 10.35 14.44 3.13
C LEU A 295 11.28 14.37 4.34
N GLU A 296 11.19 15.34 5.26
CA GLU A 296 11.98 15.35 6.50
C GLU A 296 11.66 14.11 7.36
N ARG A 297 10.37 13.78 7.51
CA ARG A 297 9.93 12.59 8.25
C ARG A 297 10.43 11.30 7.61
N LEU A 298 10.32 11.15 6.29
CA LEU A 298 10.79 9.96 5.58
C LEU A 298 12.30 9.80 5.70
N GLN A 299 13.07 10.88 5.53
CA GLN A 299 14.53 10.88 5.70
C GLN A 299 14.93 10.54 7.12
N HIS A 300 14.22 11.07 8.11
CA HIS A 300 14.46 10.77 9.51
C HIS A 300 14.25 9.27 9.81
N VAL A 301 13.14 8.68 9.35
CA VAL A 301 12.87 7.25 9.54
C VAL A 301 13.90 6.36 8.81
N GLU A 302 14.28 6.71 7.59
CA GLU A 302 15.26 5.96 6.81
C GLU A 302 16.65 5.96 7.46
N SER A 303 17.04 7.04 8.11
CA SER A 303 18.37 7.21 8.70
C SER A 303 18.47 6.84 10.18
N SER A 304 17.34 6.70 10.89
CA SER A 304 17.32 6.40 12.33
C SER A 304 17.47 4.91 12.61
N ASP A 305 18.15 4.55 13.69
CA ASP A 305 18.00 3.22 14.29
C ASP A 305 16.68 3.17 15.06
N PHE A 306 15.91 2.09 14.90
CA PHE A 306 14.62 1.96 15.56
C PHE A 306 14.80 1.65 17.04
N GLY A 307 14.07 2.34 17.91
CA GLY A 307 14.05 2.06 19.34
C GLY A 307 13.34 0.75 19.66
N ARG A 308 13.56 0.23 20.87
CA ARG A 308 12.87 -0.96 21.39
C ARG A 308 12.39 -0.68 22.80
N VAL A 309 11.16 -1.10 23.10
CA VAL A 309 10.54 -0.96 24.42
C VAL A 309 9.51 -2.08 24.60
N THR A 310 9.41 -2.66 25.80
CA THR A 310 8.33 -3.60 26.07
C THR A 310 7.00 -2.86 26.24
N TYR A 311 5.88 -3.52 25.96
CA TYR A 311 4.54 -2.96 26.20
C TYR A 311 4.37 -2.48 27.65
N THR A 312 4.84 -3.28 28.61
CA THR A 312 4.78 -2.93 30.05
C THR A 312 5.51 -1.62 30.34
N GLU A 313 6.72 -1.46 29.79
CA GLU A 313 7.49 -0.23 29.95
C GLU A 313 6.88 0.94 29.17
N ALA A 314 6.37 0.72 27.96
CA ALA A 314 5.66 1.73 27.18
C ALA A 314 4.45 2.29 27.94
N VAL A 315 3.61 1.43 28.54
CA VAL A 315 2.50 1.84 29.41
C VAL A 315 2.98 2.68 30.61
N LYS A 316 4.08 2.27 31.23
CA LYS A 316 4.68 3.02 32.35
C LYS A 316 5.13 4.41 31.88
N LEU A 317 5.90 4.51 30.79
CA LEU A 317 6.37 5.78 30.23
C LEU A 317 5.22 6.73 29.87
N LEU A 318 4.16 6.20 29.28
CA LEU A 318 2.96 6.98 28.96
C LEU A 318 2.26 7.52 30.22
N LYS A 319 2.10 6.71 31.27
CA LYS A 319 1.52 7.15 32.55
C LYS A 319 2.39 8.20 33.25
N GLU A 320 3.69 8.02 33.24
CA GLU A 320 4.66 8.92 33.90
C GLU A 320 4.85 10.23 33.12
N SER A 321 4.44 10.30 31.85
CA SER A 321 4.59 11.48 30.99
C SER A 321 3.80 12.70 31.48
N GLY A 322 2.73 12.49 32.26
CA GLY A 322 1.81 13.53 32.67
C GLY A 322 0.92 14.07 31.54
N GLN A 323 1.03 13.52 30.33
CA GLN A 323 0.18 13.87 29.19
C GLN A 323 -1.25 13.38 29.43
N LYS A 324 -2.22 14.23 29.14
CA LYS A 324 -3.64 13.84 29.12
C LYS A 324 -3.98 13.26 27.75
N PHE A 325 -4.39 12.02 27.71
CA PHE A 325 -4.86 11.31 26.55
C PHE A 325 -6.39 11.24 26.53
N ASP A 326 -6.98 11.08 25.34
CA ASP A 326 -8.43 10.89 25.17
C ASP A 326 -8.85 9.48 25.60
N TYR A 327 -7.96 8.49 25.42
CA TYR A 327 -8.18 7.10 25.82
C TYR A 327 -7.32 6.75 27.05
N PRO A 328 -7.80 5.85 27.94
CA PRO A 328 -7.05 5.46 29.13
C PRO A 328 -5.77 4.71 28.76
N VAL A 329 -4.73 4.91 29.54
CA VAL A 329 -3.47 4.17 29.47
C VAL A 329 -3.44 3.16 30.61
N GLU A 330 -3.78 1.90 30.32
CA GLU A 330 -3.80 0.83 31.31
C GLU A 330 -3.13 -0.43 30.74
N TRP A 331 -2.56 -1.25 31.62
CA TRP A 331 -1.99 -2.52 31.21
C TRP A 331 -3.11 -3.50 30.83
N GLY A 332 -2.97 -4.21 29.72
CA GLY A 332 -3.96 -5.19 29.24
C GLY A 332 -4.95 -4.64 28.22
N ILE A 333 -4.83 -3.36 27.80
CA ILE A 333 -5.63 -2.77 26.72
C ILE A 333 -4.77 -2.37 25.54
N ASP A 334 -5.35 -2.33 24.34
CA ASP A 334 -4.64 -1.89 23.15
C ASP A 334 -4.20 -0.43 23.24
N LEU A 335 -2.95 -0.17 22.83
CA LEU A 335 -2.48 1.18 22.62
C LEU A 335 -3.24 1.83 21.48
N GLN A 336 -3.68 3.07 21.70
CA GLN A 336 -4.35 3.85 20.66
C GLN A 336 -3.35 4.70 19.89
N THR A 337 -3.70 5.12 18.69
CA THR A 337 -2.81 5.91 17.82
C THR A 337 -2.20 7.13 18.52
N GLU A 338 -2.91 7.77 19.45
CA GLU A 338 -2.36 8.90 20.23
C GLU A 338 -1.21 8.48 21.14
N HIS A 339 -1.31 7.28 21.76
CA HIS A 339 -0.27 6.69 22.59
C HIS A 339 0.97 6.34 21.76
N GLU A 340 0.76 5.67 20.62
CA GLU A 340 1.81 5.24 19.69
C GLU A 340 2.59 6.44 19.12
N ARG A 341 1.86 7.48 18.71
CA ARG A 341 2.47 8.71 18.23
C ARG A 341 3.23 9.44 19.33
N TYR A 342 2.70 9.46 20.55
CA TYR A 342 3.41 10.07 21.67
C TYR A 342 4.73 9.35 21.99
N LEU A 343 4.74 8.02 21.93
CA LEU A 343 5.97 7.23 22.06
C LEU A 343 6.99 7.63 20.99
N THR A 344 6.60 7.64 19.71
CA THR A 344 7.51 7.89 18.60
C THR A 344 7.93 9.35 18.45
N GLU A 345 7.03 10.32 18.73
CA GLU A 345 7.25 11.74 18.48
C GLU A 345 7.78 12.52 19.68
N GLN A 346 7.43 12.11 20.90
CA GLN A 346 7.78 12.84 22.11
C GLN A 346 8.83 12.12 22.96
N ILE A 347 8.68 10.80 23.18
CA ILE A 347 9.57 10.04 24.06
C ILE A 347 10.82 9.60 23.30
N PHE A 348 10.67 8.78 22.27
CA PHE A 348 11.83 8.22 21.55
C PHE A 348 12.34 9.13 20.43
N LYS A 349 11.50 9.98 19.88
CA LYS A 349 11.78 10.88 18.73
C LYS A 349 12.35 10.17 17.53
N ARG A 350 11.90 8.92 17.31
CA ARG A 350 12.29 8.02 16.21
C ARG A 350 11.31 6.86 16.15
N PRO A 351 11.34 6.02 15.09
CA PRO A 351 10.57 4.78 15.07
C PRO A 351 10.91 3.90 16.28
N VAL A 352 9.93 3.15 16.78
CA VAL A 352 10.10 2.29 17.94
C VAL A 352 9.32 0.99 17.77
N PHE A 353 9.93 -0.13 18.15
CA PHE A 353 9.25 -1.39 18.35
C PHE A 353 8.71 -1.47 19.76
N VAL A 354 7.42 -1.77 19.90
CA VAL A 354 6.80 -2.15 21.17
C VAL A 354 6.64 -3.65 21.17
N THR A 355 7.20 -4.34 22.17
CA THR A 355 7.23 -5.81 22.21
C THR A 355 6.55 -6.37 23.46
N ASP A 356 6.33 -7.67 23.51
CA ASP A 356 5.87 -8.41 24.67
C ASP A 356 4.51 -7.91 25.19
N TYR A 357 3.53 -8.00 24.33
CA TYR A 357 2.14 -7.60 24.62
C TYR A 357 1.42 -8.60 25.53
N PRO A 358 0.41 -8.16 26.30
CA PRO A 358 -0.47 -9.09 27.02
C PRO A 358 -1.11 -10.11 26.09
N GLN A 359 -1.12 -11.39 26.52
CA GLN A 359 -1.67 -12.48 25.69
C GLN A 359 -3.16 -12.34 25.40
N GLU A 360 -3.92 -11.66 26.26
CA GLU A 360 -5.37 -11.53 26.16
C GLU A 360 -5.82 -10.65 24.98
N ILE A 361 -4.93 -9.79 24.51
CA ILE A 361 -5.21 -8.84 23.40
C ILE A 361 -4.52 -9.22 22.10
N LYS A 362 -3.91 -10.41 22.02
CA LYS A 362 -3.16 -10.87 20.84
C LYS A 362 -3.63 -12.24 20.37
N ALA A 363 -3.38 -12.55 19.10
CA ALA A 363 -3.85 -13.76 18.43
C ALA A 363 -3.23 -15.06 18.99
N PHE A 364 -3.90 -16.20 18.76
CA PHE A 364 -3.57 -17.52 19.31
C PHE A 364 -2.21 -18.06 18.84
N TYR A 365 -1.75 -17.67 17.67
CA TYR A 365 -0.52 -18.19 17.06
C TYR A 365 0.76 -17.53 17.57
N MET A 366 0.67 -16.49 18.39
CA MET A 366 1.83 -15.79 18.94
C MET A 366 2.44 -16.55 20.10
N ARG A 367 3.78 -16.64 20.12
CA ARG A 367 4.52 -17.40 21.13
C ARG A 367 4.30 -16.83 22.55
N LEU A 368 3.79 -17.67 23.45
CA LEU A 368 3.66 -17.33 24.85
C LEU A 368 5.04 -17.23 25.51
N ASN A 369 5.36 -16.09 26.12
CA ASN A 369 6.59 -15.87 26.85
C ASN A 369 6.66 -16.69 28.14
N ASP A 370 7.86 -16.86 28.67
CA ASP A 370 8.10 -17.68 29.87
C ASP A 370 7.47 -17.11 31.14
N ASP A 371 7.03 -15.87 31.13
CA ASP A 371 6.27 -15.23 32.21
C ASP A 371 4.80 -15.70 32.29
N GLY A 372 4.33 -16.42 31.27
CA GLY A 372 2.95 -16.91 31.18
C GLY A 372 1.87 -15.83 31.09
N LYS A 373 2.23 -14.59 30.74
CA LYS A 373 1.32 -13.42 30.70
C LYS A 373 1.43 -12.64 29.40
N THR A 374 2.63 -12.62 28.81
CA THR A 374 2.87 -11.87 27.58
C THR A 374 3.20 -12.80 26.43
N VAL A 375 3.07 -12.29 25.21
CA VAL A 375 3.44 -13.00 23.98
C VAL A 375 4.54 -12.23 23.25
N ALA A 376 5.40 -12.95 22.53
CA ALA A 376 6.48 -12.41 21.72
C ALA A 376 5.93 -11.72 20.46
N ALA A 377 5.04 -10.77 20.66
CA ALA A 377 4.51 -9.88 19.63
C ALA A 377 5.34 -8.62 19.50
N ALA A 378 5.30 -7.98 18.36
CA ALA A 378 5.91 -6.68 18.14
C ALA A 378 5.09 -5.83 17.17
N ASP A 379 4.87 -4.57 17.54
CA ASP A 379 4.33 -3.56 16.67
C ASP A 379 5.42 -2.53 16.33
N CYS A 380 5.63 -2.28 15.05
CA CYS A 380 6.54 -1.22 14.58
C CYS A 380 5.77 0.08 14.49
N LEU A 381 6.13 1.04 15.31
CA LEU A 381 5.53 2.36 15.37
C LEU A 381 6.42 3.37 14.64
N VAL A 382 5.81 4.22 13.80
CA VAL A 382 6.51 5.31 13.11
C VAL A 382 5.88 6.66 13.40
N PRO A 383 6.66 7.77 13.40
CA PRO A 383 6.12 9.11 13.59
C PRO A 383 5.05 9.44 12.54
N GLY A 384 3.98 10.10 12.93
CA GLY A 384 2.90 10.56 12.06
C GLY A 384 1.67 9.66 12.02
N ILE A 385 1.83 8.32 12.04
CA ILE A 385 0.69 7.40 11.95
C ILE A 385 0.59 6.38 13.09
N GLY A 386 1.64 6.17 13.88
CA GLY A 386 1.70 5.09 14.88
C GLY A 386 2.06 3.75 14.26
N GLU A 387 1.35 2.68 14.60
CA GLU A 387 1.60 1.34 14.08
C GLU A 387 1.51 1.26 12.55
N ILE A 388 2.58 0.71 11.94
CA ILE A 388 2.65 0.43 10.51
C ILE A 388 2.81 -1.07 10.23
N ILE A 389 3.44 -1.83 11.12
CA ILE A 389 3.66 -3.29 11.03
C ILE A 389 3.28 -3.90 12.36
N GLY A 390 2.56 -5.02 12.32
CA GLY A 390 2.37 -5.93 13.44
C GLY A 390 2.98 -7.29 13.13
N GLY A 391 3.72 -7.87 14.06
CA GLY A 391 4.38 -9.17 13.88
C GLY A 391 4.55 -9.93 15.18
N SER A 392 5.11 -11.13 15.09
CA SER A 392 5.44 -11.95 16.27
C SER A 392 6.37 -13.10 15.94
N GLN A 393 7.05 -13.61 16.94
CA GLN A 393 7.48 -15.00 16.91
C GLN A 393 6.23 -15.89 17.03
N ARG A 394 6.17 -16.96 16.24
CA ARG A 394 5.04 -17.90 16.21
C ARG A 394 5.21 -18.95 17.30
N GLU A 395 4.08 -19.47 17.81
CA GLU A 395 4.12 -20.55 18.79
C GLU A 395 4.54 -21.86 18.13
N GLU A 396 5.71 -22.34 18.50
CA GLU A 396 6.30 -23.58 17.99
C GLU A 396 5.96 -24.82 18.85
N ARG A 397 5.45 -24.64 20.08
CA ARG A 397 5.10 -25.71 21.00
C ARG A 397 3.67 -26.19 20.70
N LEU A 398 3.54 -27.45 20.28
CA LEU A 398 2.26 -28.03 19.85
C LEU A 398 1.18 -28.00 20.94
N ASP A 399 1.54 -28.35 22.17
CA ASP A 399 0.64 -28.38 23.33
C ASP A 399 0.12 -26.97 23.67
N VAL A 400 1.01 -26.00 23.78
CA VAL A 400 0.65 -24.60 24.05
C VAL A 400 -0.22 -24.03 22.96
N LEU A 401 0.12 -24.25 21.67
CA LEU A 401 -0.67 -23.76 20.55
C LEU A 401 -2.08 -24.38 20.53
N THR A 402 -2.19 -25.69 20.83
CA THR A 402 -3.48 -26.38 20.87
C THR A 402 -4.36 -25.81 21.99
N GLU A 403 -3.80 -25.61 23.18
CA GLU A 403 -4.49 -25.02 24.32
C GLU A 403 -4.99 -23.59 24.01
N ARG A 404 -4.16 -22.76 23.36
CA ARG A 404 -4.56 -21.41 22.97
C ARG A 404 -5.70 -21.38 21.95
N ILE A 405 -5.73 -22.31 20.97
CA ILE A 405 -6.83 -22.47 20.03
C ILE A 405 -8.12 -22.78 20.78
N GLU A 406 -8.09 -23.72 21.73
CA GLU A 406 -9.25 -24.13 22.52
C GLU A 406 -9.74 -23.01 23.45
N GLU A 407 -8.84 -22.28 24.12
CA GLU A 407 -9.17 -21.13 24.98
C GLU A 407 -9.96 -20.04 24.26
N LEU A 408 -9.65 -19.81 22.98
CA LEU A 408 -10.37 -18.84 22.14
C LEU A 408 -11.67 -19.40 21.53
N GLY A 409 -12.05 -20.63 21.91
CA GLY A 409 -13.27 -21.28 21.44
C GLY A 409 -13.22 -21.73 19.98
N LEU A 410 -12.02 -21.86 19.42
CA LEU A 410 -11.80 -22.41 18.08
C LEU A 410 -11.66 -23.94 18.15
N ASP A 411 -12.05 -24.66 17.08
CA ASP A 411 -11.90 -26.12 17.04
C ASP A 411 -10.52 -26.49 16.45
N PRO A 412 -9.62 -27.16 17.20
CA PRO A 412 -8.32 -27.63 16.68
C PRO A 412 -8.42 -28.47 15.41
N LYS A 413 -9.57 -29.11 15.16
CA LYS A 413 -9.80 -29.89 13.95
C LYS A 413 -9.83 -29.05 12.68
N ASP A 414 -10.20 -27.78 12.77
CA ASP A 414 -10.19 -26.87 11.64
C ASP A 414 -8.76 -26.41 11.30
N TYR A 415 -7.84 -26.54 12.27
CA TYR A 415 -6.42 -26.16 12.17
C TYR A 415 -5.47 -27.36 12.17
N TRP A 416 -5.96 -28.60 11.90
CA TRP A 416 -5.14 -29.81 11.95
C TRP A 416 -3.86 -29.72 11.09
N TRP A 417 -3.96 -29.17 9.90
CA TRP A 417 -2.86 -28.97 8.96
C TRP A 417 -1.84 -27.93 9.46
N TYR A 418 -2.27 -26.94 10.22
CA TYR A 418 -1.42 -25.93 10.85
C TYR A 418 -0.69 -26.51 12.09
N LEU A 419 -1.38 -27.32 12.88
CA LEU A 419 -0.80 -28.05 14.00
C LEU A 419 0.24 -29.09 13.55
N ASP A 420 0.07 -29.69 12.37
CA ASP A 420 1.03 -30.63 11.79
C ASP A 420 2.40 -29.99 11.53
N LEU A 421 2.49 -28.67 11.29
CA LEU A 421 3.76 -27.96 11.18
C LEU A 421 4.60 -28.07 12.46
N ARG A 422 3.96 -28.24 13.62
CA ARG A 422 4.63 -28.42 14.92
C ARG A 422 4.98 -29.87 15.20
N ARG A 423 4.26 -30.81 14.58
CA ARG A 423 4.50 -32.26 14.71
C ARG A 423 5.65 -32.73 13.85
N TYR A 424 5.80 -32.17 12.65
CA TYR A 424 6.71 -32.65 11.62
C TYR A 424 7.87 -31.70 11.36
N GLY A 425 8.78 -31.58 12.33
CA GLY A 425 9.96 -30.77 12.20
C GLY A 425 9.71 -29.26 12.40
N GLY A 426 8.78 -28.93 13.29
CA GLY A 426 8.54 -27.55 13.68
C GLY A 426 9.78 -26.86 14.26
N VAL A 427 10.00 -25.63 13.87
CA VAL A 427 11.13 -24.80 14.33
C VAL A 427 10.62 -23.48 14.84
N LYS A 428 11.47 -22.79 15.62
CA LYS A 428 11.26 -21.36 15.93
C LYS A 428 11.13 -20.62 14.60
N HIS A 429 10.09 -19.80 14.47
CA HIS A 429 9.87 -18.99 13.27
C HIS A 429 9.10 -17.73 13.64
N SER A 430 9.23 -16.72 12.81
CA SER A 430 8.65 -15.39 13.04
C SER A 430 8.17 -14.80 11.74
N GLY A 431 7.29 -13.83 11.82
CA GLY A 431 6.81 -13.09 10.68
C GLY A 431 5.95 -11.91 11.08
N PHE A 432 5.60 -11.11 10.10
CA PHE A 432 4.85 -9.88 10.34
C PHE A 432 3.90 -9.55 9.20
N GLY A 433 2.99 -8.61 9.43
CA GLY A 433 2.07 -8.08 8.43
C GLY A 433 2.24 -6.56 8.29
N LEU A 434 2.41 -6.10 7.05
CA LEU A 434 2.36 -4.69 6.68
C LEU A 434 1.21 -4.44 5.70
N GLY A 435 0.24 -3.62 6.11
CA GLY A 435 -0.81 -3.15 5.19
C GLY A 435 -0.23 -2.22 4.13
N PHE A 436 -0.29 -2.63 2.87
CA PHE A 436 0.34 -1.89 1.78
C PHE A 436 -0.28 -0.49 1.58
N GLU A 437 -1.58 -0.36 1.75
CA GLU A 437 -2.27 0.93 1.67
C GLU A 437 -1.83 1.87 2.79
N ARG A 438 -1.64 1.36 4.01
CA ARG A 438 -1.12 2.15 5.14
C ARG A 438 0.30 2.64 4.85
N LEU A 439 1.13 1.80 4.24
CA LEU A 439 2.45 2.19 3.76
C LEU A 439 2.37 3.29 2.69
N VAL A 440 1.50 3.17 1.69
CA VAL A 440 1.35 4.20 0.64
C VAL A 440 0.83 5.52 1.22
N MET A 441 -0.11 5.46 2.18
CA MET A 441 -0.54 6.66 2.93
C MET A 441 0.65 7.32 3.64
N TYR A 442 1.50 6.52 4.28
CA TYR A 442 2.69 7.02 4.96
C TYR A 442 3.69 7.68 4.00
N LEU A 443 3.96 7.06 2.86
CA LEU A 443 4.88 7.56 1.83
C LEU A 443 4.39 8.81 1.10
N THR A 444 3.09 9.10 1.12
CA THR A 444 2.48 10.22 0.37
C THR A 444 1.91 11.33 1.25
N GLY A 445 1.71 11.05 2.54
CA GLY A 445 1.00 11.95 3.45
C GLY A 445 -0.52 12.02 3.20
N ILE A 446 -1.06 11.18 2.31
CA ILE A 446 -2.50 11.09 2.05
C ILE A 446 -3.18 10.50 3.28
N SER A 447 -4.18 11.20 3.82
CA SER A 447 -4.82 10.86 5.09
C SER A 447 -5.95 9.85 5.00
N ASN A 448 -6.42 9.48 3.80
CA ASN A 448 -7.56 8.59 3.62
C ASN A 448 -7.21 7.42 2.70
N ILE A 449 -7.43 6.20 3.19
CA ILE A 449 -7.13 4.95 2.47
C ILE A 449 -7.83 4.85 1.11
N ARG A 450 -9.02 5.46 0.97
CA ARG A 450 -9.76 5.50 -0.31
C ARG A 450 -8.98 6.21 -1.43
N ASP A 451 -8.00 7.01 -1.08
CA ASP A 451 -7.26 7.87 -2.02
C ASP A 451 -5.90 7.28 -2.41
N VAL A 452 -5.53 6.14 -1.84
CA VAL A 452 -4.34 5.36 -2.22
C VAL A 452 -4.69 4.03 -2.89
N LEU A 453 -5.97 3.70 -2.98
CA LEU A 453 -6.52 2.55 -3.71
C LEU A 453 -7.02 2.99 -5.09
N PRO A 454 -6.77 2.24 -6.17
CA PRO A 454 -7.31 2.56 -7.50
C PRO A 454 -8.83 2.65 -7.50
N PHE A 455 -9.50 1.62 -7.00
CA PHE A 455 -10.96 1.50 -6.84
C PHE A 455 -11.26 0.96 -5.45
N PRO A 456 -11.42 1.82 -4.43
CA PRO A 456 -11.61 1.38 -3.05
C PRO A 456 -12.93 0.63 -2.86
N ARG A 457 -12.87 -0.44 -2.05
CA ARG A 457 -14.03 -1.17 -1.54
C ARG A 457 -14.21 -0.82 -0.09
N THR A 458 -15.32 -0.22 0.25
CA THR A 458 -15.64 0.21 1.62
C THR A 458 -17.12 -0.01 1.90
N THR A 459 -17.52 0.06 3.17
CA THR A 459 -18.94 -0.06 3.55
C THR A 459 -19.83 0.85 2.69
N GLY A 460 -20.82 0.25 2.03
CA GLY A 460 -21.78 0.96 1.17
C GLY A 460 -21.24 1.43 -0.19
N SER A 461 -20.00 1.06 -0.58
CA SER A 461 -19.43 1.49 -1.86
C SER A 461 -18.60 0.38 -2.52
N ALA A 462 -19.07 -0.05 -3.68
CA ALA A 462 -18.42 -0.99 -4.58
C ALA A 462 -18.57 -0.55 -6.06
N ASP A 463 -18.79 0.74 -6.29
CA ASP A 463 -18.93 1.34 -7.61
C ASP A 463 -17.62 1.21 -8.41
N PHE A 464 -17.73 1.09 -9.73
CA PHE A 464 -16.64 0.82 -10.68
C PHE A 464 -16.14 -0.63 -10.61
#